data_7e83446abfd5b6ede2823604e4ff4180
#
_entry.id   7e83446abfd5b6ede2823604e4ff4180
#
_cell.length_a   1.000
_cell.length_b   1.000
_cell.length_c   1.000
_cell.angle_alpha   90.00
_cell.angle_beta   90.00
_cell.angle_gamma   90.00
#
_symmetry.space_group_name_H-M   'P 1'
#
loop_
_entity.id
_entity.type
_entity.pdbx_description
1 polymer ?
#
loop_
_entity_poly.entity_id
_entity_poly.type
_entity_poly.pdbx_seq_one_letter_code
_entity_poly.pdbx_strand_id
1 'polypeptide(L)'
;MSLISYFSSFSLFNSKKEIPIKYKLLDWIDINKLDWNELSKNERAVYLLKQNKNKINWNRLTENNSIEAIELLKSNPDYYSWFFISSNPLAIELLKNNPDKICWTTFSQNNHDDAIELLRENLDKIDWVYLSLNSNPKAIKLLRENPHKINWHLLSFNTSDEALELLKENPHKIYWYELSINNNDIAIELLKENKNEIYYDNLSLNTNTNAIKLLKENIDEVNWDKLSLNNNDEAIELLIEYYSNINWDNLSKNKNKKVLELLKNNQDKINWFNLSSNYFIFDDNI
;
A
#
# COMPACT_ATOMS: atom_id res chain seq x y z
N MET A 1 20.72 -19.57 -58.03
CA MET A 1 19.40 -18.95 -58.10
C MET A 1 18.81 -19.08 -56.72
N SER A 2 18.86 -18.16 -56.07
CA SER A 2 18.49 -16.86 -55.57
C SER A 2 17.83 -17.03 -54.19
N LEU A 3 18.63 -16.76 -53.18
CA LEU A 3 18.23 -16.46 -51.84
C LEU A 3 17.75 -15.00 -51.85
N ILE A 4 16.46 -14.76 -51.85
CA ILE A 4 15.89 -13.43 -51.56
C ILE A 4 14.52 -13.63 -50.89
N SER A 5 14.35 -12.89 -49.83
CA SER A 5 13.08 -12.55 -49.15
C SER A 5 12.57 -13.49 -48.07
N TYR A 6 13.06 -13.27 -46.86
CA TYR A 6 12.25 -13.36 -45.63
C TYR A 6 12.71 -12.30 -44.61
N PHE A 7 12.57 -11.05 -44.99
CA PHE A 7 12.62 -9.94 -44.05
C PHE A 7 11.45 -9.01 -44.36
N SER A 8 10.28 -9.36 -43.86
CA SER A 8 9.21 -8.38 -43.73
C SER A 8 8.07 -8.94 -42.88
N SER A 9 8.16 -8.82 -41.63
CA SER A 9 7.01 -8.57 -40.73
C SER A 9 7.50 -8.42 -39.28
N PHE A 10 8.39 -7.47 -39.02
CA PHE A 10 8.35 -6.80 -37.74
C PHE A 10 7.13 -5.92 -37.84
N SER A 11 5.97 -6.51 -37.56
CA SER A 11 4.76 -5.76 -37.31
C SER A 11 5.03 -4.91 -36.07
N LEU A 12 5.06 -3.62 -36.32
CA LEU A 12 4.79 -2.57 -35.41
C LEU A 12 3.88 -3.08 -34.27
N PHE A 13 4.46 -3.34 -33.11
CA PHE A 13 3.72 -3.20 -31.89
C PHE A 13 3.31 -1.74 -31.85
N ASN A 14 2.12 -1.47 -32.36
CA ASN A 14 1.34 -0.32 -31.98
C ASN A 14 1.15 -0.43 -30.46
N SER A 15 2.12 0.08 -29.71
CA SER A 15 1.84 0.56 -28.36
C SER A 15 0.76 1.61 -28.59
N LYS A 16 -0.51 1.24 -28.40
CA LYS A 16 -1.51 2.22 -28.05
C LYS A 16 -0.86 2.98 -26.91
N LYS A 17 -0.40 4.20 -27.19
CA LYS A 17 -0.19 5.20 -26.15
C LYS A 17 -1.56 5.28 -25.49
N GLU A 18 -1.73 4.56 -24.38
CA GLU A 18 -2.85 4.85 -23.49
C GLU A 18 -2.73 6.33 -23.20
N ILE A 19 -3.72 7.08 -23.67
CA ILE A 19 -3.83 8.50 -23.36
C ILE A 19 -3.86 8.52 -21.84
N PRO A 20 -2.87 9.13 -21.15
CA PRO A 20 -2.82 9.07 -19.71
C PRO A 20 -4.14 9.63 -19.19
N ILE A 21 -4.84 8.84 -18.37
CA ILE A 21 -6.08 9.25 -17.72
C ILE A 21 -5.74 10.53 -16.94
N LYS A 22 -6.28 11.65 -17.39
CA LYS A 22 -6.04 12.95 -16.76
C LYS A 22 -7.03 13.09 -15.62
N TYR A 23 -6.55 12.81 -14.41
CA TYR A 23 -7.34 13.10 -13.23
C TYR A 23 -7.43 14.62 -13.02
N LYS A 24 -8.65 15.11 -12.83
CA LYS A 24 -8.92 16.50 -12.47
C LYS A 24 -9.30 16.57 -10.98
N LEU A 25 -8.79 17.59 -10.31
CA LEU A 25 -9.21 17.88 -8.94
C LEU A 25 -10.71 18.22 -8.91
N LEU A 26 -11.45 17.67 -7.94
CA LEU A 26 -12.88 17.97 -7.78
C LEU A 26 -13.09 19.46 -7.53
N ASP A 27 -14.15 20.05 -8.11
CA ASP A 27 -14.37 21.51 -8.14
C ASP A 27 -14.52 22.16 -6.75
N TRP A 28 -14.91 21.40 -5.72
CA TRP A 28 -15.04 21.89 -4.35
C TRP A 28 -13.73 21.83 -3.55
N ILE A 29 -12.66 21.26 -4.11
CA ILE A 29 -11.34 21.15 -3.46
C ILE A 29 -10.50 22.38 -3.75
N ASP A 30 -10.09 23.08 -2.68
CA ASP A 30 -9.16 24.20 -2.79
C ASP A 30 -7.71 23.70 -2.81
N ILE A 31 -7.06 23.81 -3.97
CA ILE A 31 -5.67 23.36 -4.16
C ILE A 31 -4.69 24.07 -3.22
N ASN A 32 -5.00 25.27 -2.73
CA ASN A 32 -4.13 26.03 -1.85
C ASN A 32 -4.13 25.48 -0.40
N LYS A 33 -5.11 24.63 -0.07
CA LYS A 33 -5.23 23.94 1.22
C LYS A 33 -4.58 22.57 1.23
N LEU A 34 -4.15 22.05 0.06
CA LEU A 34 -3.56 20.72 -0.06
C LEU A 34 -2.05 20.73 0.25
N ASP A 35 -1.57 19.64 0.87
CA ASP A 35 -0.15 19.41 1.12
C ASP A 35 0.54 18.69 -0.06
N TRP A 36 1.60 19.29 -0.60
CA TRP A 36 2.31 18.77 -1.76
C TRP A 36 3.17 17.54 -1.45
N ASN A 37 3.57 17.31 -0.19
CA ASN A 37 4.25 16.09 0.20
C ASN A 37 3.29 14.89 0.10
N GLU A 38 2.06 15.06 0.60
CA GLU A 38 1.04 14.01 0.52
C GLU A 38 0.53 13.84 -0.92
N LEU A 39 0.38 14.92 -1.69
CA LEU A 39 0.07 14.85 -3.12
C LEU A 39 1.14 14.07 -3.90
N SER A 40 2.44 14.17 -3.52
CA SER A 40 3.51 13.45 -4.22
C SER A 40 3.36 11.93 -4.12
N LYS A 41 2.73 11.40 -3.06
CA LYS A 41 2.41 9.96 -2.93
C LYS A 41 1.12 9.57 -3.63
N ASN A 42 0.27 10.54 -3.97
CA ASN A 42 -1.04 10.28 -4.55
C ASN A 42 -0.91 9.88 -6.03
N GLU A 43 -1.31 8.66 -6.38
CA GLU A 43 -1.20 8.10 -7.73
C GLU A 43 -1.93 8.95 -8.78
N ARG A 44 -3.06 9.55 -8.40
CA ARG A 44 -3.88 10.38 -9.30
C ARG A 44 -3.37 11.81 -9.44
N ALA A 45 -2.48 12.25 -8.56
CA ALA A 45 -1.92 13.58 -8.59
C ALA A 45 -0.77 13.75 -9.59
N VAL A 46 -0.24 12.68 -10.23
CA VAL A 46 0.98 12.74 -11.05
C VAL A 46 0.86 13.77 -12.20
N TYR A 47 -0.32 13.92 -12.81
CA TYR A 47 -0.53 14.96 -13.83
C TYR A 47 -0.39 16.36 -13.24
N LEU A 48 -0.97 16.61 -12.07
CA LEU A 48 -0.85 17.87 -11.34
C LEU A 48 0.60 18.15 -10.92
N LEU A 49 1.32 17.11 -10.48
CA LEU A 49 2.73 17.18 -10.12
C LEU A 49 3.61 17.54 -11.32
N LYS A 50 3.37 16.95 -12.49
CA LYS A 50 4.10 17.29 -13.74
C LYS A 50 3.97 18.77 -14.12
N GLN A 51 2.84 19.40 -13.82
CA GLN A 51 2.62 20.82 -14.04
C GLN A 51 3.26 21.71 -12.97
N ASN A 52 3.61 21.16 -11.81
CA ASN A 52 4.13 21.88 -10.65
C ASN A 52 5.42 21.21 -10.11
N LYS A 53 6.39 20.96 -11.00
CA LYS A 53 7.62 20.20 -10.69
C LYS A 53 8.40 20.74 -9.50
N ASN A 54 8.37 22.06 -9.28
CA ASN A 54 9.04 22.72 -8.15
C ASN A 54 8.39 22.44 -6.79
N LYS A 55 7.18 21.85 -6.77
CA LYS A 55 6.46 21.48 -5.56
C LYS A 55 6.53 19.99 -5.25
N ILE A 56 7.15 19.18 -6.12
CA ILE A 56 7.29 17.74 -5.92
C ILE A 56 8.23 17.44 -4.75
N ASN A 57 7.76 16.63 -3.79
CA ASN A 57 8.65 15.93 -2.89
C ASN A 57 9.09 14.62 -3.55
N TRP A 58 10.30 14.61 -4.10
CA TRP A 58 10.83 13.49 -4.89
C TRP A 58 10.99 12.20 -4.08
N ASN A 59 11.35 12.29 -2.79
CA ASN A 59 11.41 11.10 -1.94
C ASN A 59 10.02 10.52 -1.68
N ARG A 60 9.00 11.37 -1.49
CA ARG A 60 7.61 10.89 -1.38
C ARG A 60 7.08 10.35 -2.69
N LEU A 61 7.53 10.87 -3.83
CA LEU A 61 7.16 10.34 -5.13
C LEU A 61 7.63 8.90 -5.34
N THR A 62 8.70 8.45 -4.67
CA THR A 62 9.15 7.03 -4.75
C THR A 62 8.15 6.05 -4.11
N GLU A 63 7.26 6.53 -3.24
CA GLU A 63 6.17 5.75 -2.61
C GLU A 63 4.91 5.72 -3.51
N ASN A 64 4.90 6.44 -4.62
CA ASN A 64 3.76 6.51 -5.55
C ASN A 64 3.69 5.24 -6.41
N ASN A 65 2.53 4.57 -6.40
CA ASN A 65 2.32 3.29 -7.09
C ASN A 65 1.77 3.48 -8.52
N SER A 66 2.18 4.52 -9.23
CA SER A 66 1.85 4.72 -10.64
C SER A 66 3.07 4.58 -11.55
N ILE A 67 2.86 4.05 -12.75
CA ILE A 67 3.91 3.93 -13.77
C ILE A 67 4.43 5.32 -14.16
N GLU A 68 3.54 6.32 -14.24
CA GLU A 68 3.88 7.69 -14.59
C GLU A 68 4.79 8.37 -13.56
N ALA A 69 4.68 7.99 -12.28
CA ALA A 69 5.62 8.43 -11.24
C ALA A 69 7.00 7.80 -11.44
N ILE A 70 7.09 6.51 -11.77
CA ILE A 70 8.35 5.84 -12.07
C ILE A 70 9.04 6.47 -13.29
N GLU A 71 8.30 6.80 -14.37
CA GLU A 71 8.85 7.49 -15.53
C GLU A 71 9.38 8.90 -15.18
N LEU A 72 8.69 9.59 -14.26
CA LEU A 72 9.14 10.90 -13.79
C LEU A 72 10.42 10.78 -12.95
N LEU A 73 10.52 9.76 -12.09
CA LEU A 73 11.73 9.44 -11.31
C LEU A 73 12.89 9.04 -12.22
N LYS A 74 12.70 8.16 -13.20
CA LYS A 74 13.74 7.79 -14.19
C LYS A 74 14.37 8.99 -14.87
N SER A 75 13.58 10.02 -15.13
CA SER A 75 14.05 11.25 -15.79
C SER A 75 14.78 12.21 -14.83
N ASN A 76 14.81 11.93 -13.54
CA ASN A 76 15.34 12.83 -12.51
C ASN A 76 16.07 12.05 -11.38
N PRO A 77 17.13 11.27 -11.71
CA PRO A 77 17.75 10.32 -10.78
C PRO A 77 18.46 10.96 -9.58
N ASP A 78 18.80 12.24 -9.68
CA ASP A 78 19.54 12.97 -8.64
C ASP A 78 18.63 13.54 -7.55
N TYR A 79 17.30 13.45 -7.70
CA TYR A 79 16.36 14.10 -6.80
C TYR A 79 15.77 13.19 -5.73
N TYR A 80 15.99 11.86 -5.78
CA TYR A 80 15.44 10.90 -4.82
C TYR A 80 16.48 9.95 -4.26
N SER A 81 16.14 9.31 -3.13
CA SER A 81 16.99 8.31 -2.49
C SER A 81 16.70 6.90 -3.02
N TRP A 82 17.77 6.17 -3.37
CA TRP A 82 17.70 4.76 -3.74
C TRP A 82 17.21 3.86 -2.58
N PHE A 83 17.34 4.32 -1.33
CA PHE A 83 16.78 3.67 -0.17
C PHE A 83 15.26 3.49 -0.31
N PHE A 84 14.54 4.55 -0.68
CA PHE A 84 13.08 4.48 -0.78
C PHE A 84 12.60 3.73 -2.02
N ILE A 85 13.23 3.94 -3.17
CA ILE A 85 12.76 3.33 -4.42
C ILE A 85 13.05 1.83 -4.49
N SER A 86 14.02 1.31 -3.73
CA SER A 86 14.38 -0.11 -3.76
C SER A 86 13.23 -1.03 -3.32
N SER A 87 12.32 -0.56 -2.46
CA SER A 87 11.12 -1.33 -2.06
C SER A 87 9.96 -1.24 -3.05
N ASN A 88 10.01 -0.34 -4.04
CA ASN A 88 8.91 -0.17 -4.99
C ASN A 88 8.95 -1.25 -6.08
N PRO A 89 7.93 -2.14 -6.19
CA PRO A 89 7.92 -3.22 -7.18
C PRO A 89 7.87 -2.72 -8.63
N LEU A 90 7.26 -1.55 -8.89
CA LEU A 90 7.23 -0.95 -10.23
C LEU A 90 8.60 -0.45 -10.70
N ALA A 91 9.54 -0.27 -9.78
CA ALA A 91 10.90 0.18 -10.08
C ALA A 91 11.86 -0.96 -10.44
N ILE A 92 11.42 -2.22 -10.53
CA ILE A 92 12.29 -3.38 -10.69
C ILE A 92 13.24 -3.25 -11.88
N GLU A 93 12.77 -2.79 -13.04
CA GLU A 93 13.62 -2.60 -14.21
C GLU A 93 14.64 -1.46 -14.02
N LEU A 94 14.28 -0.40 -13.30
CA LEU A 94 15.21 0.67 -12.93
C LEU A 94 16.31 0.12 -12.00
N LEU A 95 15.95 -0.73 -11.03
CA LEU A 95 16.87 -1.35 -10.08
C LEU A 95 17.80 -2.34 -10.74
N LYS A 96 17.30 -3.21 -11.65
CA LYS A 96 18.12 -4.13 -12.44
C LYS A 96 19.17 -3.42 -13.31
N ASN A 97 18.81 -2.24 -13.84
CA ASN A 97 19.74 -1.42 -14.64
C ASN A 97 20.74 -0.62 -13.77
N ASN A 98 20.58 -0.61 -12.44
CA ASN A 98 21.46 0.10 -11.50
C ASN A 98 21.74 -0.79 -10.26
N PRO A 99 22.37 -1.96 -10.41
CA PRO A 99 22.52 -2.94 -9.33
C PRO A 99 23.39 -2.43 -8.18
N ASP A 100 24.32 -1.52 -8.45
CA ASP A 100 25.18 -0.86 -7.48
C ASP A 100 24.43 0.14 -6.59
N LYS A 101 23.24 0.56 -6.99
CA LYS A 101 22.38 1.50 -6.26
C LYS A 101 21.31 0.81 -5.39
N ILE A 102 21.13 -0.50 -5.53
CA ILE A 102 20.14 -1.24 -4.74
C ILE A 102 20.44 -1.13 -3.25
N CYS A 103 19.48 -0.60 -2.50
CA CYS A 103 19.49 -0.70 -1.05
C CYS A 103 18.88 -2.05 -0.63
N TRP A 104 19.72 -3.05 -0.37
CA TRP A 104 19.30 -4.42 -0.10
C TRP A 104 18.36 -4.56 1.10
N THR A 105 18.51 -3.70 2.11
CA THR A 105 17.61 -3.65 3.27
C THR A 105 16.17 -3.42 2.84
N THR A 106 15.89 -2.32 2.13
CA THR A 106 14.53 -2.02 1.66
C THR A 106 14.13 -2.86 0.45
N PHE A 107 15.09 -3.31 -0.37
CA PHE A 107 14.86 -4.23 -1.48
C PHE A 107 14.31 -5.58 -1.02
N SER A 108 14.64 -6.03 0.19
CA SER A 108 14.09 -7.27 0.76
C SER A 108 12.55 -7.21 0.96
N GLN A 109 11.95 -6.01 1.00
CA GLN A 109 10.49 -5.83 0.98
C GLN A 109 9.88 -5.78 -0.44
N ASN A 110 10.70 -5.65 -1.48
CA ASN A 110 10.20 -5.57 -2.85
C ASN A 110 9.50 -6.88 -3.23
N ASN A 111 8.19 -6.84 -3.42
CA ASN A 111 7.39 -8.05 -3.67
C ASN A 111 7.27 -8.43 -5.15
N HIS A 112 8.07 -7.84 -6.05
CA HIS A 112 8.16 -8.28 -7.43
C HIS A 112 8.88 -9.63 -7.52
N ASP A 113 8.41 -10.54 -8.36
CA ASP A 113 9.00 -11.87 -8.52
C ASP A 113 10.50 -11.82 -8.83
N ASP A 114 10.91 -10.94 -9.75
CA ASP A 114 12.32 -10.77 -10.11
C ASP A 114 13.17 -10.24 -8.95
N ALA A 115 12.56 -9.47 -8.01
CA ALA A 115 13.27 -9.05 -6.81
C ALA A 115 13.59 -10.25 -5.92
N ILE A 116 12.66 -11.19 -5.77
CA ILE A 116 12.89 -12.40 -4.97
C ILE A 116 13.94 -13.31 -5.62
N GLU A 117 13.93 -13.44 -6.93
CA GLU A 117 14.99 -14.21 -7.64
C GLU A 117 16.37 -13.55 -7.40
N LEU A 118 16.45 -12.22 -7.49
CA LEU A 118 17.70 -11.49 -7.23
C LEU A 118 18.17 -11.61 -5.78
N LEU A 119 17.24 -11.62 -4.81
CA LEU A 119 17.54 -11.89 -3.40
C LEU A 119 18.05 -13.34 -3.21
N ARG A 120 17.47 -14.32 -3.89
CA ARG A 120 17.89 -15.72 -3.83
C ARG A 120 19.32 -15.91 -4.34
N GLU A 121 19.71 -15.14 -5.35
CA GLU A 121 21.09 -15.13 -5.87
C GLU A 121 22.08 -14.39 -4.94
N ASN A 122 21.59 -13.61 -3.95
CA ASN A 122 22.39 -12.77 -3.06
C ASN A 122 21.97 -12.95 -1.59
N LEU A 123 21.97 -14.19 -1.08
CA LEU A 123 21.50 -14.55 0.26
C LEU A 123 22.19 -13.79 1.40
N ASP A 124 23.46 -13.43 1.20
CA ASP A 124 24.28 -12.65 2.15
C ASP A 124 23.82 -11.19 2.27
N LYS A 125 23.07 -10.69 1.30
CA LYS A 125 22.56 -9.31 1.27
C LYS A 125 21.13 -9.18 1.78
N ILE A 126 20.43 -10.31 2.01
CA ILE A 126 19.03 -10.31 2.47
C ILE A 126 18.93 -9.71 3.87
N ASP A 127 18.06 -8.71 4.01
CA ASP A 127 17.53 -8.32 5.30
C ASP A 127 16.31 -9.22 5.64
N TRP A 128 16.55 -10.23 6.46
CA TRP A 128 15.54 -11.24 6.82
C TRP A 128 14.38 -10.65 7.64
N VAL A 129 14.62 -9.54 8.35
CA VAL A 129 13.59 -8.81 9.08
C VAL A 129 12.59 -8.25 8.09
N TYR A 130 13.06 -7.53 7.08
CA TYR A 130 12.22 -6.97 6.03
C TYR A 130 11.65 -8.03 5.09
N LEU A 131 12.37 -9.12 4.83
CA LEU A 131 11.85 -10.25 4.05
C LEU A 131 10.63 -10.90 4.75
N SER A 132 10.58 -10.91 6.07
CA SER A 132 9.42 -11.46 6.82
C SER A 132 8.12 -10.65 6.60
N LEU A 133 8.21 -9.39 6.16
CA LEU A 133 7.07 -8.57 5.74
C LEU A 133 6.69 -8.79 4.26
N ASN A 134 7.55 -9.44 3.49
CA ASN A 134 7.33 -9.61 2.06
C ASN A 134 6.21 -10.63 1.80
N SER A 135 5.14 -10.17 1.15
CA SER A 135 3.95 -10.99 0.89
C SER A 135 4.06 -11.89 -0.36
N ASN A 136 5.19 -11.85 -1.08
CA ASN A 136 5.38 -12.72 -2.23
C ASN A 136 5.53 -14.19 -1.78
N PRO A 137 4.76 -15.15 -2.34
CA PRO A 137 4.84 -16.57 -1.99
C PRO A 137 6.25 -17.15 -2.06
N LYS A 138 7.06 -16.69 -3.02
CA LYS A 138 8.47 -17.11 -3.14
C LYS A 138 9.34 -16.61 -1.99
N ALA A 139 9.03 -15.42 -1.41
CA ALA A 139 9.69 -14.91 -0.22
C ALA A 139 9.36 -15.78 1.01
N ILE A 140 8.10 -16.16 1.18
CA ILE A 140 7.70 -17.07 2.27
C ILE A 140 8.35 -18.45 2.12
N LYS A 141 8.46 -18.96 0.89
CA LYS A 141 9.23 -20.19 0.63
C LYS A 141 10.69 -20.05 1.07
N LEU A 142 11.32 -18.90 0.77
CA LEU A 142 12.71 -18.65 1.17
C LEU A 142 12.86 -18.56 2.70
N LEU A 143 11.86 -17.99 3.40
CA LEU A 143 11.79 -17.99 4.87
C LEU A 143 11.64 -19.42 5.44
N ARG A 144 10.80 -20.29 4.85
CA ARG A 144 10.66 -21.70 5.24
C ARG A 144 11.96 -22.49 5.09
N GLU A 145 12.74 -22.19 4.06
CA GLU A 145 14.08 -22.78 3.83
C GLU A 145 15.09 -22.29 4.90
N ASN A 146 14.80 -21.16 5.60
CA ASN A 146 15.67 -20.51 6.59
C ASN A 146 14.93 -20.16 7.89
N PRO A 147 14.34 -21.14 8.63
CA PRO A 147 13.40 -20.87 9.73
C PRO A 147 14.01 -20.09 10.90
N HIS A 148 15.32 -20.20 11.12
CA HIS A 148 16.05 -19.47 12.15
C HIS A 148 16.23 -17.97 11.83
N LYS A 149 15.92 -17.54 10.60
CA LYS A 149 15.99 -16.15 10.13
C LYS A 149 14.64 -15.44 10.20
N ILE A 150 13.55 -16.17 10.44
CA ILE A 150 12.19 -15.60 10.45
C ILE A 150 12.02 -14.60 11.59
N ASN A 151 11.61 -13.40 11.28
CA ASN A 151 11.08 -12.46 12.25
C ASN A 151 9.56 -12.71 12.42
N TRP A 152 9.19 -13.49 13.44
CA TRP A 152 7.82 -13.92 13.70
C TRP A 152 6.87 -12.75 14.04
N HIS A 153 7.39 -11.71 14.69
CA HIS A 153 6.65 -10.48 14.95
C HIS A 153 6.18 -9.85 13.64
N LEU A 154 7.10 -9.63 12.69
CA LEU A 154 6.77 -9.05 11.39
C LEU A 154 6.01 -10.03 10.48
N LEU A 155 6.24 -11.33 10.61
CA LEU A 155 5.46 -12.32 9.88
C LEU A 155 3.98 -12.29 10.29
N SER A 156 3.65 -11.93 11.54
CA SER A 156 2.26 -11.77 12.01
C SER A 156 1.54 -10.58 11.36
N PHE A 157 2.26 -9.59 10.82
CA PHE A 157 1.70 -8.55 9.95
C PHE A 157 1.51 -8.98 8.49
N ASN A 158 2.21 -10.05 8.07
CA ASN A 158 2.19 -10.48 6.67
C ASN A 158 0.81 -11.03 6.30
N THR A 159 0.21 -10.47 5.24
CA THR A 159 -1.16 -10.77 4.83
C THR A 159 -1.28 -11.86 3.78
N SER A 160 -0.16 -12.53 3.40
CA SER A 160 -0.24 -13.66 2.47
C SER A 160 -0.73 -14.93 3.16
N ASP A 161 -1.51 -15.74 2.45
CA ASP A 161 -2.01 -17.01 2.96
C ASP A 161 -0.86 -17.92 3.41
N GLU A 162 0.24 -17.96 2.65
CA GLU A 162 1.41 -18.77 2.95
C GLU A 162 2.10 -18.36 4.26
N ALA A 163 2.10 -17.05 4.60
CA ALA A 163 2.64 -16.57 5.87
C ALA A 163 1.74 -17.00 7.04
N LEU A 164 0.42 -16.90 6.88
CA LEU A 164 -0.54 -17.28 7.91
C LEU A 164 -0.60 -18.80 8.12
N GLU A 165 -0.48 -19.59 7.05
CA GLU A 165 -0.32 -21.03 7.20
C GLU A 165 0.99 -21.39 7.95
N LEU A 166 2.07 -20.62 7.71
CA LEU A 166 3.33 -20.80 8.48
C LEU A 166 3.15 -20.42 9.95
N LEU A 167 2.32 -19.42 10.28
CA LEU A 167 1.94 -19.07 11.66
C LEU A 167 1.06 -20.15 12.29
N LYS A 168 0.08 -20.71 11.59
CA LYS A 168 -0.75 -21.85 12.04
C LYS A 168 0.08 -23.07 12.41
N GLU A 169 1.12 -23.36 11.63
CA GLU A 169 2.08 -24.43 11.92
C GLU A 169 2.91 -24.15 13.19
N ASN A 170 3.01 -22.87 13.61
CA ASN A 170 3.82 -22.40 14.73
C ASN A 170 3.04 -21.49 15.69
N PRO A 171 1.94 -21.94 16.32
CA PRO A 171 1.00 -21.08 17.05
C PRO A 171 1.65 -20.33 18.23
N HIS A 172 2.68 -20.91 18.86
CA HIS A 172 3.45 -20.27 19.93
C HIS A 172 4.35 -19.13 19.46
N LYS A 173 4.45 -18.88 18.16
CA LYS A 173 5.19 -17.79 17.53
C LYS A 173 4.30 -16.64 17.06
N ILE A 174 2.98 -16.77 17.20
CA ILE A 174 2.02 -15.74 16.79
C ILE A 174 2.13 -14.54 17.73
N TYR A 175 2.28 -13.36 17.12
CA TYR A 175 2.16 -12.07 17.80
C TYR A 175 0.74 -11.54 17.59
N TRP A 176 -0.13 -11.76 18.58
CA TRP A 176 -1.57 -11.49 18.49
C TRP A 176 -1.93 -10.01 18.31
N TYR A 177 -1.08 -9.12 18.86
CA TYR A 177 -1.23 -7.68 18.66
C TYR A 177 -1.18 -7.33 17.17
N GLU A 178 -0.19 -7.85 16.44
CA GLU A 178 -0.03 -7.66 15.00
C GLU A 178 -1.07 -8.44 14.20
N LEU A 179 -1.43 -9.65 14.64
CA LEU A 179 -2.44 -10.45 13.97
C LEU A 179 -3.81 -9.76 14.00
N SER A 180 -4.13 -9.00 15.06
CA SER A 180 -5.42 -8.32 15.19
C SER A 180 -5.66 -7.25 14.11
N ILE A 181 -4.60 -6.66 13.53
CA ILE A 181 -4.74 -5.74 12.39
C ILE A 181 -4.65 -6.45 11.03
N ASN A 182 -4.27 -7.72 11.01
CA ASN A 182 -4.11 -8.49 9.78
C ASN A 182 -5.48 -8.77 9.15
N ASN A 183 -5.70 -8.27 7.92
CA ASN A 183 -6.99 -8.31 7.25
C ASN A 183 -7.24 -9.58 6.42
N ASN A 184 -6.37 -10.58 6.51
CA ASN A 184 -6.59 -11.88 5.86
C ASN A 184 -7.63 -12.71 6.63
N ASP A 185 -8.47 -13.45 5.91
CA ASP A 185 -9.54 -14.29 6.51
C ASP A 185 -8.98 -15.35 7.47
N ILE A 186 -7.81 -15.94 7.17
CA ILE A 186 -7.15 -16.92 8.04
C ILE A 186 -6.76 -16.27 9.38
N ALA A 187 -6.29 -15.01 9.36
CA ALA A 187 -6.00 -14.27 10.59
C ALA A 187 -7.26 -14.05 11.43
N ILE A 188 -8.38 -13.71 10.79
CA ILE A 188 -9.66 -13.52 11.50
C ILE A 188 -10.19 -14.85 12.09
N GLU A 189 -10.02 -15.96 11.39
CA GLU A 189 -10.36 -17.29 11.92
C GLU A 189 -9.52 -17.61 13.16
N LEU A 190 -8.20 -17.38 13.11
CA LEU A 190 -7.31 -17.55 14.27
C LEU A 190 -7.74 -16.69 15.47
N LEU A 191 -8.16 -15.43 15.23
CA LEU A 191 -8.66 -14.54 16.29
C LEU A 191 -9.98 -15.05 16.88
N LYS A 192 -10.90 -15.55 16.05
CA LYS A 192 -12.18 -16.14 16.51
C LYS A 192 -11.97 -17.37 17.40
N GLU A 193 -10.97 -18.19 17.08
CA GLU A 193 -10.58 -19.38 17.86
C GLU A 193 -9.88 -18.99 19.17
N ASN A 194 -9.24 -17.80 19.23
CA ASN A 194 -8.43 -17.31 20.34
C ASN A 194 -8.91 -15.95 20.85
N LYS A 195 -10.19 -15.83 21.25
CA LYS A 195 -10.86 -14.55 21.57
C LYS A 195 -10.16 -13.73 22.66
N ASN A 196 -9.49 -14.37 23.62
CA ASN A 196 -8.77 -13.69 24.69
C ASN A 196 -7.47 -12.99 24.21
N GLU A 197 -7.03 -13.30 22.99
CA GLU A 197 -5.83 -12.74 22.37
C GLU A 197 -6.15 -11.57 21.45
N ILE A 198 -7.44 -11.15 21.32
CA ILE A 198 -7.85 -10.06 20.44
C ILE A 198 -7.45 -8.72 21.04
N TYR A 199 -6.70 -7.94 20.26
CA TYR A 199 -6.40 -6.53 20.55
C TYR A 199 -7.39 -5.64 19.78
N TYR A 200 -8.47 -5.23 20.42
CA TYR A 200 -9.58 -4.47 19.79
C TYR A 200 -9.16 -3.13 19.22
N ASP A 201 -8.16 -2.49 19.82
CA ASP A 201 -7.53 -1.30 19.28
C ASP A 201 -7.03 -1.51 17.84
N ASN A 202 -6.35 -2.65 17.61
CA ASN A 202 -5.82 -3.02 16.29
C ASN A 202 -6.91 -3.59 15.40
N LEU A 203 -7.85 -4.33 15.98
CA LEU A 203 -9.02 -4.85 15.25
C LEU A 203 -9.86 -3.70 14.67
N SER A 204 -9.92 -2.54 15.33
CA SER A 204 -10.63 -1.35 14.81
C SER A 204 -10.01 -0.78 13.52
N LEU A 205 -8.71 -1.03 13.27
CA LEU A 205 -8.04 -0.71 11.99
C LEU A 205 -8.20 -1.82 10.94
N ASN A 206 -8.64 -3.01 11.35
CA ASN A 206 -8.72 -4.15 10.46
C ASN A 206 -9.84 -3.97 9.42
N THR A 207 -9.47 -4.01 8.12
CA THR A 207 -10.41 -3.75 7.01
C THR A 207 -11.19 -4.99 6.57
N ASN A 208 -11.02 -6.13 7.21
CA ASN A 208 -11.81 -7.32 6.93
C ASN A 208 -13.25 -7.17 7.46
N THR A 209 -14.23 -7.46 6.65
CA THR A 209 -15.67 -7.39 7.04
C THR A 209 -15.99 -8.26 8.26
N ASN A 210 -15.34 -9.42 8.40
CA ASN A 210 -15.55 -10.29 9.57
C ASN A 210 -14.89 -9.70 10.84
N ALA A 211 -13.84 -8.88 10.73
CA ALA A 211 -13.30 -8.10 11.85
C ALA A 211 -14.31 -7.05 12.32
N ILE A 212 -14.99 -6.35 11.38
CA ILE A 212 -16.02 -5.37 11.74
C ILE A 212 -17.22 -6.05 12.44
N LYS A 213 -17.58 -7.27 12.04
CA LYS A 213 -18.61 -8.05 12.76
C LYS A 213 -18.19 -8.37 14.20
N LEU A 214 -16.92 -8.75 14.42
CA LEU A 214 -16.39 -8.95 15.78
C LEU A 214 -16.43 -7.67 16.61
N LEU A 215 -16.18 -6.51 16.01
CA LEU A 215 -16.30 -5.20 16.67
C LEU A 215 -17.77 -4.90 17.05
N LYS A 216 -18.72 -5.16 16.15
CA LYS A 216 -20.17 -4.99 16.42
C LYS A 216 -20.64 -5.88 17.58
N GLU A 217 -20.08 -7.08 17.72
CA GLU A 217 -20.36 -7.99 18.85
C GLU A 217 -19.74 -7.49 20.16
N ASN A 218 -18.75 -6.57 20.11
CA ASN A 218 -17.99 -6.05 21.25
C ASN A 218 -17.87 -4.53 21.16
N ILE A 219 -19.02 -3.84 21.09
CA ILE A 219 -19.11 -2.41 20.76
C ILE A 219 -18.39 -1.50 21.77
N ASP A 220 -18.34 -1.91 23.04
CA ASP A 220 -17.68 -1.16 24.12
C ASP A 220 -16.14 -1.18 23.99
N GLU A 221 -15.59 -2.12 23.22
CA GLU A 221 -14.15 -2.27 22.96
C GLU A 221 -13.68 -1.51 21.71
N VAL A 222 -14.61 -0.88 20.95
CA VAL A 222 -14.27 -0.21 19.68
C VAL A 222 -13.44 1.04 19.93
N ASN A 223 -12.27 1.10 19.28
CA ASN A 223 -11.50 2.35 19.20
C ASN A 223 -12.00 3.18 18.02
N TRP A 224 -12.83 4.16 18.31
CA TRP A 224 -13.49 5.02 17.31
C TRP A 224 -12.52 5.90 16.52
N ASP A 225 -11.41 6.32 17.12
CA ASP A 225 -10.36 7.08 16.44
C ASP A 225 -9.74 6.23 15.33
N LYS A 226 -9.43 4.97 15.63
CA LYS A 226 -8.88 4.00 14.68
C LYS A 226 -9.92 3.55 13.67
N LEU A 227 -11.17 3.33 14.10
CA LEU A 227 -12.26 2.99 13.19
C LEU A 227 -12.52 4.09 12.16
N SER A 228 -12.33 5.37 12.52
CA SER A 228 -12.44 6.50 11.59
C SER A 228 -11.39 6.47 10.45
N LEU A 229 -10.28 5.74 10.61
CA LEU A 229 -9.29 5.46 9.56
C LEU A 229 -9.66 4.23 8.71
N ASN A 230 -10.58 3.40 9.19
CA ASN A 230 -10.93 2.14 8.55
C ASN A 230 -11.75 2.40 7.28
N ASN A 231 -11.26 1.92 6.13
CA ASN A 231 -11.88 2.16 4.83
C ASN A 231 -12.88 1.07 4.39
N ASN A 232 -13.24 0.13 5.27
CA ASN A 232 -14.29 -0.84 5.00
C ASN A 232 -15.67 -0.16 5.02
N ASP A 233 -16.54 -0.52 4.09
CA ASP A 233 -17.89 0.06 3.98
C ASP A 233 -18.73 -0.14 5.25
N GLU A 234 -18.68 -1.33 5.87
CA GLU A 234 -19.40 -1.60 7.11
C GLU A 234 -18.84 -0.82 8.31
N ALA A 235 -17.52 -0.48 8.29
CA ALA A 235 -16.94 0.40 9.28
C ALA A 235 -17.47 1.84 9.14
N ILE A 236 -17.63 2.32 7.91
CA ILE A 236 -18.24 3.64 7.66
C ILE A 236 -19.72 3.65 8.08
N GLU A 237 -20.46 2.59 7.82
CA GLU A 237 -21.86 2.45 8.28
C GLU A 237 -21.93 2.47 9.82
N LEU A 238 -21.03 1.78 10.51
CA LEU A 238 -20.93 1.81 11.97
C LEU A 238 -20.58 3.22 12.50
N LEU A 239 -19.69 3.95 11.85
CA LEU A 239 -19.38 5.35 12.18
C LEU A 239 -20.59 6.28 12.00
N ILE A 240 -21.40 6.07 10.96
CA ILE A 240 -22.64 6.84 10.74
C ILE A 240 -23.67 6.54 11.82
N GLU A 241 -23.82 5.27 12.22
CA GLU A 241 -24.69 4.85 13.31
C GLU A 241 -24.26 5.50 14.65
N TYR A 242 -22.96 5.56 14.91
CA TYR A 242 -22.36 6.16 16.12
C TYR A 242 -21.68 7.52 15.81
N TYR A 243 -22.41 8.41 15.12
CA TYR A 243 -21.93 9.66 14.55
C TYR A 243 -21.16 10.57 15.52
N SER A 244 -21.55 10.60 16.80
CA SER A 244 -20.87 11.39 17.84
C SER A 244 -19.44 10.95 18.12
N ASN A 245 -19.08 9.71 17.74
CA ASN A 245 -17.78 9.11 18.00
C ASN A 245 -16.80 9.28 16.82
N ILE A 246 -17.23 9.94 15.72
CA ILE A 246 -16.39 10.17 14.55
C ILE A 246 -15.22 11.08 14.90
N ASN A 247 -14.00 10.59 14.66
CA ASN A 247 -12.81 11.42 14.61
C ASN A 247 -12.66 11.99 13.19
N TRP A 248 -13.01 13.27 13.02
CA TRP A 248 -13.04 13.95 11.72
C TRP A 248 -11.65 14.17 11.10
N ASP A 249 -10.62 14.33 11.94
CA ASP A 249 -9.24 14.42 11.46
C ASP A 249 -8.81 13.12 10.78
N ASN A 250 -9.11 11.99 11.41
CA ASN A 250 -8.84 10.67 10.87
C ASN A 250 -9.74 10.34 9.67
N LEU A 251 -11.03 10.71 9.74
CA LEU A 251 -11.97 10.51 8.65
C LEU A 251 -11.56 11.27 7.39
N SER A 252 -10.97 12.47 7.53
CA SER A 252 -10.46 13.25 6.39
C SER A 252 -9.37 12.51 5.60
N LYS A 253 -8.62 11.62 6.23
CA LYS A 253 -7.60 10.75 5.60
C LYS A 253 -8.15 9.45 5.05
N ASN A 254 -9.39 9.11 5.39
CA ASN A 254 -10.02 7.83 5.07
C ASN A 254 -10.19 7.67 3.54
N LYS A 255 -9.77 6.52 3.02
CA LYS A 255 -9.77 6.20 1.58
C LYS A 255 -11.05 5.48 1.11
N ASN A 256 -12.18 5.70 1.77
CA ASN A 256 -13.47 5.18 1.33
C ASN A 256 -14.25 6.27 0.59
N LYS A 257 -14.79 5.96 -0.59
CA LYS A 257 -15.54 6.94 -1.41
C LYS A 257 -16.79 7.47 -0.72
N LYS A 258 -17.47 6.66 0.12
CA LYS A 258 -18.67 7.08 0.90
C LYS A 258 -18.33 8.22 1.86
N VAL A 259 -17.08 8.30 2.35
CA VAL A 259 -16.62 9.35 3.25
C VAL A 259 -16.63 10.74 2.59
N LEU A 260 -16.42 10.83 1.27
CA LEU A 260 -16.42 12.13 0.59
C LEU A 260 -17.77 12.86 0.70
N GLU A 261 -18.89 12.14 0.61
CA GLU A 261 -20.21 12.74 0.77
C GLU A 261 -20.41 13.26 2.21
N LEU A 262 -19.91 12.48 3.20
CA LEU A 262 -19.96 12.87 4.60
C LEU A 262 -19.09 14.11 4.87
N LEU A 263 -17.88 14.19 4.30
CA LEU A 263 -16.98 15.34 4.40
C LEU A 263 -17.54 16.56 3.66
N LYS A 264 -18.11 16.38 2.47
CA LYS A 264 -18.74 17.46 1.69
C LYS A 264 -19.84 18.16 2.48
N ASN A 265 -20.63 17.40 3.24
CA ASN A 265 -21.71 17.93 4.07
C ASN A 265 -21.23 18.48 5.44
N ASN A 266 -19.95 18.33 5.78
CA ASN A 266 -19.34 18.75 7.04
C ASN A 266 -17.98 19.42 6.80
N GLN A 267 -17.93 20.40 5.89
CA GLN A 267 -16.68 21.04 5.46
C GLN A 267 -15.94 21.78 6.58
N ASP A 268 -16.65 22.25 7.59
CA ASP A 268 -16.11 22.87 8.79
C ASP A 268 -15.30 21.92 9.68
N LYS A 269 -15.50 20.60 9.52
CA LYS A 269 -14.81 19.55 10.27
C LYS A 269 -13.64 18.92 9.51
N ILE A 270 -13.39 19.34 8.26
CA ILE A 270 -12.34 18.76 7.41
C ILE A 270 -10.95 19.14 7.90
N ASN A 271 -10.10 18.15 8.11
CA ASN A 271 -8.66 18.36 8.17
C ASN A 271 -8.08 18.31 6.75
N TRP A 272 -7.80 19.49 6.18
CA TRP A 272 -7.36 19.64 4.79
C TRP A 272 -5.98 19.04 4.51
N PHE A 273 -5.07 19.04 5.49
CA PHE A 273 -3.79 18.36 5.38
C PHE A 273 -3.99 16.85 5.18
N ASN A 274 -4.81 16.23 6.01
CA ASN A 274 -5.14 14.81 5.91
C ASN A 274 -5.88 14.47 4.61
N LEU A 275 -6.82 15.32 4.18
CA LEU A 275 -7.57 15.14 2.94
C LEU A 275 -6.66 15.12 1.70
N SER A 276 -5.51 15.81 1.73
CA SER A 276 -4.56 15.87 0.59
C SER A 276 -4.04 14.50 0.16
N SER A 277 -3.98 13.51 1.08
CA SER A 277 -3.57 12.14 0.75
C SER A 277 -4.68 11.28 0.16
N ASN A 278 -5.93 11.77 0.15
CA ASN A 278 -7.08 11.03 -0.35
C ASN A 278 -7.18 11.13 -1.88
N TYR A 279 -7.03 10.01 -2.59
CA TYR A 279 -7.06 10.02 -4.05
C TYR A 279 -8.46 10.22 -4.64
N PHE A 280 -9.53 10.00 -3.86
CA PHE A 280 -10.90 10.25 -4.32
C PHE A 280 -11.28 11.73 -4.42
N ILE A 281 -10.41 12.65 -3.96
CA ILE A 281 -10.59 14.10 -4.22
C ILE A 281 -10.40 14.47 -5.70
N PHE A 282 -9.95 13.53 -6.54
CA PHE A 282 -9.81 13.67 -7.97
C PHE A 282 -10.94 12.93 -8.71
N ASP A 283 -11.46 13.56 -9.77
CA ASP A 283 -12.48 12.94 -10.63
C ASP A 283 -11.84 11.94 -11.60
N ASP A 284 -12.49 10.78 -11.80
CA ASP A 284 -12.10 9.75 -12.78
C ASP A 284 -12.57 10.09 -14.20
N ASN A 285 -13.42 11.12 -14.37
CA ASN A 285 -14.10 11.45 -15.61
C ASN A 285 -13.39 12.59 -16.35
N ILE A 286 -12.45 12.24 -17.21
CA ILE A 286 -12.03 13.09 -18.32
C ILE A 286 -11.98 12.27 -19.60
#